data_a0eef325988836a36e42988c35213eed
#
_entry.id   a0eef325988836a36e42988c35213eed
#
_cell.length_a   1.000
_cell.length_b   1.000
_cell.length_c   1.000
_cell.angle_alpha   90.00
_cell.angle_beta   90.00
_cell.angle_gamma   90.00
#
_symmetry.space_group_name_H-M   'P 1'
#
loop_
_entity.id
_entity.type
_entity.pdbx_description
1 polymer ?
#
loop_
_entity_poly.entity_id
_entity_poly.type
_entity_poly.pdbx_seq_one_letter_code
_entity_poly.pdbx_strand_id
1 'polypeptide(L)'
;MANRIMKTLLEQGTHEVGVLNSSQSRDIVNGAQLKEGDLDNFLLVEEAGWDEDGRLCKALSANTKKGFLVTTIEEESLYADEEILQGNYRDFYNAEGEFVRLTLLEAYVTRFETSAFEKNSDVTTIKKGMVAHYDAAKKKYIVSKAGSAHEGYAAALNKFEVVDVATDFGYNLGVETIRLEAR
;
A
#
# COMPACT_ATOMS: atom_id res chain seq x y z
N MET A 1 1.14 -17.23 16.19
CA MET A 1 0.13 -16.42 16.90
C MET A 1 0.73 -15.56 18.02
N ALA A 2 1.40 -16.11 19.03
CA ALA A 2 1.96 -15.28 20.13
C ALA A 2 2.91 -14.15 19.66
N ASN A 3 3.73 -14.37 18.63
CA ASN A 3 4.63 -13.36 18.08
C ASN A 3 3.89 -12.21 17.37
N ARG A 4 2.76 -12.49 16.73
CA ARG A 4 1.95 -11.47 16.04
C ARG A 4 1.32 -10.51 17.05
N ILE A 5 0.68 -11.04 18.10
CA ILE A 5 0.07 -10.21 19.16
C ILE A 5 1.11 -9.29 19.80
N MET A 6 2.29 -9.83 20.16
CA MET A 6 3.36 -9.03 20.74
C MET A 6 3.87 -7.95 19.79
N LYS A 7 4.01 -8.26 18.50
CA LYS A 7 4.43 -7.29 17.48
C LYS A 7 3.39 -6.20 17.30
N THR A 8 2.12 -6.55 17.15
CA THR A 8 1.02 -5.57 17.04
C THR A 8 0.98 -4.63 18.24
N LEU A 9 1.16 -5.14 19.46
CA LEU A 9 1.22 -4.29 20.65
C LEU A 9 2.42 -3.33 20.67
N LEU A 10 3.56 -3.72 20.11
CA LEU A 10 4.77 -2.90 20.06
C LEU A 10 4.71 -1.85 18.93
N GLU A 11 4.02 -2.15 17.84
CA GLU A 11 3.89 -1.31 16.64
C GLU A 11 2.52 -0.64 16.52
N GLN A 12 1.76 -0.58 17.61
CA GLN A 12 0.40 -0.04 17.63
C GLN A 12 0.35 1.39 17.08
N GLY A 13 -0.56 1.64 16.14
CA GLY A 13 -0.77 2.93 15.51
C GLY A 13 0.35 3.38 14.57
N THR A 14 1.26 2.49 14.16
CA THR A 14 2.41 2.85 13.31
C THR A 14 2.26 2.46 11.85
N HIS A 15 1.32 1.55 11.53
CA HIS A 15 1.13 1.05 10.18
C HIS A 15 0.44 2.06 9.26
N GLU A 16 0.70 1.94 7.97
CA GLU A 16 0.08 2.79 6.96
C GLU A 16 -1.38 2.35 6.72
N VAL A 17 -2.23 3.33 6.45
CA VAL A 17 -3.66 3.10 6.18
C VAL A 17 -4.03 3.47 4.76
N GLY A 18 -5.10 2.86 4.26
CA GLY A 18 -5.60 3.16 2.93
C GLY A 18 -6.95 2.51 2.66
N VAL A 19 -7.46 2.73 1.46
CA VAL A 19 -8.69 2.09 0.98
C VAL A 19 -8.69 2.00 -0.55
N LEU A 20 -9.23 0.92 -1.09
CA LEU A 20 -9.45 0.77 -2.53
C LEU A 20 -10.70 1.55 -2.94
N ASN A 21 -10.53 2.54 -3.83
CA ASN A 21 -11.63 3.42 -4.30
C ASN A 21 -12.08 3.11 -5.74
N SER A 22 -11.54 2.07 -6.35
CA SER A 22 -11.95 1.67 -7.70
C SER A 22 -13.38 1.14 -7.72
N SER A 23 -14.18 1.56 -8.67
CA SER A 23 -15.49 0.94 -8.94
C SER A 23 -15.34 -0.45 -9.57
N GLN A 24 -14.21 -0.70 -10.21
CA GLN A 24 -13.79 -1.98 -10.77
C GLN A 24 -12.34 -2.24 -10.36
N SER A 25 -12.04 -3.47 -9.96
CA SER A 25 -10.69 -3.93 -9.71
C SER A 25 -10.51 -5.32 -10.30
N ARG A 26 -9.29 -5.63 -10.70
CA ARG A 26 -8.92 -6.98 -11.12
C ARG A 26 -7.92 -7.53 -10.14
N ASP A 27 -8.32 -8.59 -9.48
CA ASP A 27 -7.49 -9.25 -8.51
C ASP A 27 -6.81 -10.48 -9.11
N ILE A 28 -5.65 -10.80 -8.59
CA ILE A 28 -4.97 -12.05 -8.89
C ILE A 28 -5.69 -13.18 -8.18
N VAL A 29 -6.03 -14.22 -8.93
CA VAL A 29 -6.72 -15.40 -8.41
C VAL A 29 -5.90 -16.00 -7.25
N ASN A 30 -6.55 -16.19 -6.10
CA ASN A 30 -5.99 -16.68 -4.86
C ASN A 30 -4.84 -15.83 -4.25
N GLY A 31 -4.62 -14.62 -4.79
CA GLY A 31 -3.56 -13.75 -4.29
C GLY A 31 -2.17 -14.37 -4.35
N ALA A 32 -1.35 -14.13 -3.32
CA ALA A 32 -0.04 -14.74 -3.15
C ALA A 32 0.36 -14.78 -1.68
N GLN A 33 1.22 -15.71 -1.29
CA GLN A 33 1.79 -15.76 0.05
C GLN A 33 2.97 -14.80 0.16
N LEU A 34 3.00 -13.99 1.23
CA LEU A 34 4.10 -13.05 1.47
C LEU A 34 5.33 -13.81 1.99
N LYS A 35 6.42 -13.78 1.20
CA LYS A 35 7.60 -14.61 1.45
C LYS A 35 8.62 -13.99 2.39
N GLU A 36 8.76 -12.67 2.36
CA GLU A 36 9.85 -11.97 3.06
C GLU A 36 9.32 -10.73 3.77
N GLY A 37 9.39 -10.75 5.09
CA GLY A 37 9.06 -9.62 5.97
C GLY A 37 7.60 -9.20 5.94
N ASP A 38 7.24 -8.38 6.88
CA ASP A 38 5.87 -7.86 6.99
C ASP A 38 5.65 -6.64 6.09
N LEU A 39 4.40 -6.41 5.69
CA LEU A 39 4.05 -5.37 4.74
C LEU A 39 2.67 -4.77 5.03
N ASP A 40 2.58 -3.44 4.97
CA ASP A 40 1.31 -2.74 5.08
C ASP A 40 0.46 -2.90 3.81
N ASN A 41 -0.85 -2.69 3.95
CA ASN A 41 -1.74 -2.59 2.81
C ASN A 41 -1.40 -1.37 1.93
N PHE A 42 -1.82 -1.42 0.67
CA PHE A 42 -1.61 -0.38 -0.35
C PHE A 42 -0.15 -0.09 -0.67
N LEU A 43 0.76 -0.99 -0.31
CA LEU A 43 2.12 -1.04 -0.83
C LEU A 43 2.23 -1.98 -2.03
N LEU A 44 3.35 -1.90 -2.75
CA LEU A 44 3.55 -2.72 -3.95
C LEU A 44 4.45 -3.92 -3.68
N VAL A 45 4.05 -5.05 -4.26
CA VAL A 45 4.79 -6.31 -4.25
C VAL A 45 5.12 -6.76 -5.66
N GLU A 46 6.13 -7.60 -5.79
CA GLU A 46 6.47 -8.35 -7.00
C GLU A 46 6.27 -9.84 -6.79
N GLU A 47 6.09 -10.58 -7.87
CA GLU A 47 6.06 -12.04 -7.85
C GLU A 47 7.44 -12.60 -7.44
N ALA A 48 7.44 -13.57 -6.52
CA ALA A 48 8.65 -14.21 -5.98
C ALA A 48 8.73 -15.71 -6.33
N GLY A 49 7.91 -16.15 -7.28
CA GLY A 49 7.85 -17.55 -7.75
C GLY A 49 6.63 -18.30 -7.21
N TRP A 50 6.78 -19.61 -7.15
CA TRP A 50 5.74 -20.56 -6.74
C TRP A 50 6.35 -21.61 -5.80
N ASP A 51 5.54 -22.10 -4.87
CA ASP A 51 5.82 -23.26 -4.04
C ASP A 51 4.69 -24.27 -4.10
N GLU A 52 4.65 -25.20 -3.15
CA GLU A 52 3.61 -26.25 -3.07
C GLU A 52 2.24 -25.65 -2.74
N ASP A 53 2.19 -24.55 -2.00
CA ASP A 53 0.97 -23.88 -1.55
C ASP A 53 0.44 -22.87 -2.55
N GLY A 54 1.25 -22.44 -3.51
CA GLY A 54 0.83 -21.53 -4.56
C GLY A 54 1.82 -20.45 -4.95
N ARG A 55 1.29 -19.28 -5.33
CA ARG A 55 2.09 -18.13 -5.72
C ARG A 55 2.73 -17.44 -4.52
N LEU A 56 3.99 -17.04 -4.69
CA LEU A 56 4.73 -16.24 -3.71
C LEU A 56 4.89 -14.79 -4.18
N CYS A 57 4.86 -13.86 -3.24
CA CYS A 57 5.18 -12.46 -3.48
C CYS A 57 6.12 -11.91 -2.40
N LYS A 58 6.73 -10.77 -2.69
CA LYS A 58 7.56 -10.01 -1.77
C LYS A 58 7.47 -8.51 -2.07
N ALA A 59 7.92 -7.66 -1.16
CA ALA A 59 7.98 -6.23 -1.40
C ALA A 59 8.70 -5.93 -2.73
N LEU A 60 8.18 -4.96 -3.48
CA LEU A 60 8.78 -4.54 -4.76
C LEU A 60 10.23 -4.14 -4.55
N SER A 61 11.15 -4.76 -5.27
CA SER A 61 12.60 -4.61 -5.07
C SER A 61 13.24 -3.48 -5.86
N ALA A 62 12.57 -2.97 -6.92
CA ALA A 62 13.09 -1.90 -7.75
C ALA A 62 11.98 -1.10 -8.44
N ASN A 63 12.18 0.21 -8.60
CA ASN A 63 11.23 1.11 -9.27
C ASN A 63 11.00 0.77 -10.74
N THR A 64 11.93 0.07 -11.36
CA THR A 64 11.90 -0.39 -12.77
C THR A 64 11.15 -1.70 -12.96
N LYS A 65 10.51 -2.22 -11.93
CA LYS A 65 9.65 -3.41 -12.00
C LYS A 65 8.18 -3.02 -11.88
N LYS A 66 7.33 -3.80 -12.53
CA LYS A 66 5.89 -3.68 -12.37
C LYS A 66 5.46 -4.39 -11.10
N GLY A 67 4.69 -3.69 -10.26
CA GLY A 67 4.18 -4.22 -9.00
C GLY A 67 2.69 -4.54 -9.05
N PHE A 68 2.24 -5.29 -8.05
CA PHE A 68 0.84 -5.50 -7.71
C PHE A 68 0.52 -4.76 -6.41
N LEU A 69 -0.66 -4.20 -6.32
CA LEU A 69 -1.11 -3.51 -5.11
C LEU A 69 -1.62 -4.53 -4.09
N VAL A 70 -1.12 -4.48 -2.87
CA VAL A 70 -1.65 -5.28 -1.76
C VAL A 70 -2.95 -4.66 -1.28
N THR A 71 -4.03 -5.43 -1.27
CA THR A 71 -5.38 -5.00 -0.92
C THR A 71 -6.09 -6.03 -0.05
N THR A 72 -5.37 -6.60 0.91
CA THR A 72 -5.94 -7.57 1.85
C THR A 72 -7.09 -6.93 2.61
N ILE A 73 -8.18 -7.66 2.76
CA ILE A 73 -9.34 -7.19 3.51
C ILE A 73 -8.97 -7.23 4.99
N GLU A 74 -9.08 -6.10 5.63
CA GLU A 74 -8.91 -5.95 7.07
C GLU A 74 -10.17 -6.50 7.74
N GLU A 75 -10.13 -7.76 8.18
CA GLU A 75 -11.24 -8.38 8.90
C GLU A 75 -11.02 -8.24 10.40
N GLU A 76 -12.03 -7.76 11.10
CA GLU A 76 -12.04 -7.71 12.59
C GLU A 76 -11.81 -9.09 13.21
N SER A 77 -12.21 -10.17 12.51
CA SER A 77 -12.02 -11.55 12.95
C SER A 77 -10.57 -12.03 13.01
N LEU A 78 -9.65 -11.36 12.34
CA LEU A 78 -8.20 -11.63 12.48
C LEU A 78 -7.65 -11.17 13.83
N TYR A 79 -8.38 -10.34 14.54
CA TYR A 79 -8.09 -9.86 15.88
C TYR A 79 -8.91 -10.67 16.90
N ALA A 80 -8.64 -11.97 17.01
CA ALA A 80 -9.41 -12.90 17.83
C ALA A 80 -9.40 -12.60 19.34
N ASP A 81 -8.60 -11.64 19.78
CA ASP A 81 -8.58 -11.12 21.14
C ASP A 81 -9.06 -9.66 21.14
N GLU A 82 -10.38 -9.48 20.98
CA GLU A 82 -11.08 -8.19 20.90
C GLU A 82 -10.75 -7.19 22.02
N GLU A 83 -10.30 -7.68 23.17
CA GLU A 83 -9.93 -6.84 24.32
C GLU A 83 -8.57 -6.12 24.14
N ILE A 84 -7.70 -6.60 23.24
CA ILE A 84 -6.33 -6.09 23.07
C ILE A 84 -6.24 -5.14 21.88
N LEU A 85 -7.04 -5.37 20.84
CA LEU A 85 -6.98 -4.63 19.59
C LEU A 85 -8.29 -3.86 19.39
N GLN A 86 -8.29 -2.58 19.67
CA GLN A 86 -9.46 -1.70 19.58
C GLN A 86 -9.88 -1.34 18.13
N GLY A 87 -9.64 -2.22 17.17
CA GLY A 87 -10.08 -2.02 15.78
C GLY A 87 -9.45 -0.81 15.08
N ASN A 88 -8.21 -0.48 15.44
CA ASN A 88 -7.48 0.61 14.78
C ASN A 88 -6.88 0.10 13.47
N TYR A 89 -7.30 0.64 12.33
CA TYR A 89 -6.74 0.30 11.01
C TYR A 89 -5.22 0.47 10.93
N ARG A 90 -4.64 1.30 11.78
CA ARG A 90 -3.18 1.49 11.87
C ARG A 90 -2.45 0.37 12.63
N ASP A 91 -3.16 -0.61 13.12
CA ASP A 91 -2.58 -1.78 13.77
C ASP A 91 -2.52 -2.98 12.81
N PHE A 92 -3.14 -2.84 11.61
CA PHE A 92 -3.16 -3.90 10.61
C PHE A 92 -1.89 -3.92 9.76
N TYR A 93 -1.33 -5.08 9.57
CA TYR A 93 -0.27 -5.40 8.60
C TYR A 93 -0.42 -6.82 8.10
N ASN A 94 0.13 -7.10 6.94
CA ASN A 94 0.23 -8.46 6.38
C ASN A 94 1.53 -9.09 6.90
N ALA A 95 1.43 -10.16 7.68
CA ALA A 95 2.59 -10.83 8.23
C ALA A 95 3.26 -11.76 7.20
N GLU A 96 4.57 -11.96 7.35
CA GLU A 96 5.30 -12.96 6.58
C GLU A 96 4.64 -14.33 6.70
N GLY A 97 4.48 -15.03 5.58
CA GLY A 97 3.82 -16.32 5.49
C GLY A 97 2.30 -16.25 5.30
N GLU A 98 1.67 -15.09 5.39
CA GLU A 98 0.24 -14.93 5.14
C GLU A 98 -0.08 -14.77 3.66
N PHE A 99 -1.28 -15.22 3.27
CA PHE A 99 -1.81 -14.95 1.94
C PHE A 99 -2.37 -13.53 1.88
N VAL A 100 -1.91 -12.78 0.90
CA VAL A 100 -2.33 -11.40 0.65
C VAL A 100 -3.16 -11.30 -0.63
N ARG A 101 -4.18 -10.46 -0.62
CA ARG A 101 -4.94 -10.14 -1.81
C ARG A 101 -4.14 -9.16 -2.66
N LEU A 102 -4.02 -9.46 -3.95
CA LEU A 102 -3.28 -8.65 -4.91
C LEU A 102 -4.21 -8.09 -5.99
N THR A 103 -4.18 -6.77 -6.16
CA THR A 103 -4.90 -6.06 -7.21
C THR A 103 -3.95 -5.60 -8.31
N LEU A 104 -4.34 -5.80 -9.57
CA LEU A 104 -3.60 -5.31 -10.73
C LEU A 104 -3.66 -3.78 -10.78
N LEU A 105 -2.51 -3.16 -11.09
CA LEU A 105 -2.45 -1.73 -11.39
C LEU A 105 -2.81 -1.50 -12.86
N GLU A 106 -4.04 -1.10 -13.13
CA GLU A 106 -4.53 -0.76 -14.45
C GLU A 106 -4.69 0.75 -14.56
N ALA A 107 -4.07 1.34 -15.60
CA ALA A 107 -4.14 2.77 -15.86
C ALA A 107 -5.60 3.23 -16.00
N TYR A 108 -5.96 4.32 -15.31
CA TYR A 108 -7.31 4.92 -15.27
C TYR A 108 -8.42 4.05 -14.63
N VAL A 109 -8.08 2.85 -14.17
CA VAL A 109 -9.03 1.92 -13.52
C VAL A 109 -8.72 1.78 -12.03
N THR A 110 -7.46 1.52 -11.69
CA THR A 110 -7.07 1.32 -10.29
C THR A 110 -6.88 2.65 -9.60
N ARG A 111 -7.69 2.86 -8.56
CA ARG A 111 -7.66 4.05 -7.72
C ARG A 111 -7.74 3.64 -6.26
N PHE A 112 -6.88 4.19 -5.43
CA PHE A 112 -6.82 3.88 -4.00
C PHE A 112 -6.34 5.08 -3.19
N GLU A 113 -6.57 5.04 -1.91
CA GLU A 113 -6.05 6.00 -0.94
C GLU A 113 -4.95 5.35 -0.12
N THR A 114 -3.98 6.15 0.30
CA THR A 114 -2.89 5.68 1.16
C THR A 114 -2.27 6.81 1.96
N SER A 115 -1.81 6.50 3.18
CA SER A 115 -0.94 7.36 3.99
C SER A 115 0.55 7.13 3.70
N ALA A 116 0.90 6.06 2.96
CA ALA A 116 2.28 5.68 2.65
C ALA A 116 2.91 6.57 1.57
N PHE A 117 2.99 7.88 1.79
CA PHE A 117 3.59 8.80 0.81
C PHE A 117 4.62 9.74 1.44
N GLU A 118 5.47 10.29 0.58
CA GLU A 118 6.39 11.37 0.91
C GLU A 118 6.30 12.48 -0.13
N LYS A 119 6.52 13.71 0.30
CA LYS A 119 6.59 14.88 -0.57
C LYS A 119 8.02 15.03 -1.12
N ASN A 120 8.16 15.18 -2.44
CA ASN A 120 9.44 15.59 -3.01
C ASN A 120 9.85 16.95 -2.42
N SER A 121 11.14 17.24 -2.35
CA SER A 121 11.72 18.40 -1.68
C SER A 121 11.15 19.75 -2.11
N ASP A 122 10.63 19.86 -3.34
CA ASP A 122 10.02 21.07 -3.91
C ASP A 122 8.50 21.15 -3.69
N VAL A 123 7.89 20.16 -3.01
CA VAL A 123 6.45 20.08 -2.73
C VAL A 123 6.15 20.48 -1.29
N THR A 124 5.60 21.65 -1.08
CA THR A 124 5.13 22.11 0.24
C THR A 124 3.72 21.60 0.55
N THR A 125 2.84 21.64 -0.44
CA THR A 125 1.44 21.24 -0.32
C THR A 125 1.07 20.35 -1.49
N ILE A 126 0.46 19.19 -1.20
CA ILE A 126 -0.02 18.28 -2.24
C ILE A 126 -1.31 18.85 -2.84
N LYS A 127 -1.47 18.70 -4.15
CA LYS A 127 -2.63 19.17 -4.93
C LYS A 127 -3.02 18.11 -5.96
N LYS A 128 -4.28 18.14 -6.36
CA LYS A 128 -4.79 17.34 -7.51
C LYS A 128 -3.97 17.64 -8.77
N GLY A 129 -3.72 16.63 -9.57
CA GLY A 129 -2.91 16.71 -10.79
C GLY A 129 -1.40 16.64 -10.58
N MET A 130 -0.94 16.48 -9.34
CA MET A 130 0.45 16.11 -9.09
C MET A 130 0.69 14.65 -9.48
N VAL A 131 1.94 14.33 -9.79
CA VAL A 131 2.35 12.98 -10.16
C VAL A 131 3.00 12.27 -8.99
N ALA A 132 2.88 10.95 -8.96
CA ALA A 132 3.58 10.14 -7.98
C ALA A 132 4.18 8.88 -8.62
N HIS A 133 5.23 8.35 -8.02
CA HIS A 133 5.76 7.03 -8.34
C HIS A 133 6.07 6.28 -7.05
N TYR A 134 6.04 4.98 -7.12
CA TYR A 134 6.42 4.16 -5.98
C TYR A 134 7.94 4.04 -5.88
N ASP A 135 8.49 4.35 -4.71
CA ASP A 135 9.90 4.15 -4.37
C ASP A 135 10.04 2.84 -3.58
N ALA A 136 10.61 1.84 -4.24
CA ALA A 136 10.74 0.49 -3.67
C ALA A 136 11.67 0.45 -2.45
N ALA A 137 12.70 1.30 -2.40
CA ALA A 137 13.62 1.34 -1.27
C ALA A 137 12.99 1.93 -0.01
N LYS A 138 12.13 2.93 -0.20
CA LYS A 138 11.41 3.60 0.89
C LYS A 138 10.08 2.92 1.23
N LYS A 139 9.56 2.08 0.34
CA LYS A 139 8.20 1.51 0.39
C LYS A 139 7.13 2.62 0.48
N LYS A 140 7.31 3.71 -0.28
CA LYS A 140 6.42 4.89 -0.25
C LYS A 140 6.18 5.46 -1.64
N TYR A 141 5.09 6.20 -1.78
CA TYR A 141 4.78 6.96 -2.99
C TYR A 141 5.38 8.35 -2.91
N ILE A 142 6.33 8.68 -3.79
CA ILE A 142 6.96 10.00 -3.85
C ILE A 142 6.11 10.92 -4.72
N VAL A 143 5.51 11.93 -4.10
CA VAL A 143 4.65 12.92 -4.78
C VAL A 143 5.48 14.09 -5.25
N SER A 144 5.32 14.46 -6.53
CA SER A 144 6.06 15.53 -7.20
C SER A 144 5.13 16.42 -8.02
N LYS A 145 5.56 17.62 -8.35
CA LYS A 145 4.88 18.47 -9.34
C LYS A 145 5.00 17.84 -10.73
N ALA A 146 3.93 17.91 -11.54
CA ALA A 146 3.93 17.32 -12.88
C ALA A 146 5.05 17.86 -13.79
N GLY A 147 5.40 19.14 -13.65
CA GLY A 147 6.49 19.78 -14.44
C GLY A 147 7.89 19.66 -13.84
N SER A 148 8.02 19.12 -12.60
CA SER A 148 9.28 18.94 -11.89
C SER A 148 9.23 17.64 -11.11
N ALA A 149 9.12 16.52 -11.83
CA ALA A 149 9.04 15.21 -11.22
C ALA A 149 10.37 14.81 -10.58
N HIS A 150 10.29 14.05 -9.48
CA HIS A 150 11.45 13.43 -8.83
C HIS A 150 12.29 12.65 -9.86
N GLU A 151 13.60 12.61 -9.70
CA GLU A 151 14.51 11.93 -10.63
C GLU A 151 14.15 10.47 -10.89
N GLY A 152 13.64 9.75 -9.87
CA GLY A 152 13.18 8.37 -9.99
C GLY A 152 11.90 8.17 -10.82
N TYR A 153 11.12 9.25 -11.05
CA TYR A 153 9.82 9.15 -11.75
C TYR A 153 9.96 8.67 -13.20
N ALA A 154 10.98 9.15 -13.92
CA ALA A 154 11.15 8.81 -15.33
C ALA A 154 11.32 7.30 -15.55
N ALA A 155 12.13 6.66 -14.72
CA ALA A 155 12.47 5.23 -14.80
C ALA A 155 11.40 4.32 -14.13
N ALA A 156 10.55 4.87 -13.28
CA ALA A 156 9.55 4.08 -12.56
C ALA A 156 8.50 3.52 -13.50
N LEU A 157 8.15 2.24 -13.33
CA LEU A 157 7.05 1.60 -14.07
C LEU A 157 5.69 1.79 -13.39
N ASN A 158 5.67 1.99 -12.07
CA ASN A 158 4.43 2.19 -11.31
C ASN A 158 4.25 3.70 -11.09
N LYS A 159 3.45 4.32 -11.95
CA LYS A 159 3.17 5.76 -11.97
C LYS A 159 1.73 6.04 -11.61
N PHE A 160 1.52 7.17 -10.95
CA PHE A 160 0.21 7.56 -10.44
C PHE A 160 0.01 9.07 -10.61
N GLU A 161 -1.25 9.46 -10.58
CA GLU A 161 -1.65 10.86 -10.45
C GLU A 161 -2.42 11.04 -9.15
N VAL A 162 -2.19 12.15 -8.46
CA VAL A 162 -2.95 12.55 -7.28
C VAL A 162 -4.30 13.09 -7.74
N VAL A 163 -5.37 12.36 -7.49
CA VAL A 163 -6.73 12.75 -7.88
C VAL A 163 -7.53 13.36 -6.73
N ASP A 164 -7.11 13.13 -5.50
CA ASP A 164 -7.66 13.82 -4.32
C ASP A 164 -6.65 13.87 -3.16
N VAL A 165 -6.90 14.80 -2.25
CA VAL A 165 -6.12 14.95 -1.02
C VAL A 165 -7.14 15.12 0.10
N ALA A 166 -7.11 14.24 1.09
CA ALA A 166 -8.04 14.35 2.19
C ALA A 166 -7.37 14.05 3.52
N THR A 167 -7.80 14.79 4.50
CA THR A 167 -7.34 14.66 5.89
C THR A 167 -8.39 14.01 6.79
N ASP A 168 -9.58 13.71 6.26
CA ASP A 168 -10.69 13.24 7.06
C ASP A 168 -11.61 12.30 6.27
N PHE A 169 -11.13 11.09 6.03
CA PHE A 169 -11.96 10.00 5.46
C PHE A 169 -12.64 9.14 6.53
N GLY A 170 -12.62 9.57 7.79
CA GLY A 170 -13.25 8.84 8.89
C GLY A 170 -12.53 7.58 9.35
N TYR A 171 -11.85 6.87 8.46
CA TYR A 171 -11.07 5.67 8.79
C TYR A 171 -9.57 5.97 9.03
N ASN A 172 -9.08 7.12 8.58
CA ASN A 172 -7.65 7.47 8.64
C ASN A 172 -7.18 8.01 9.99
N LEU A 173 -8.08 8.10 10.98
CA LEU A 173 -7.77 8.54 12.34
C LEU A 173 -6.99 9.88 12.42
N GLY A 174 -7.25 10.79 11.48
CA GLY A 174 -6.57 12.08 11.39
C GLY A 174 -5.19 12.05 10.72
N VAL A 175 -4.80 10.92 10.12
CA VAL A 175 -3.58 10.82 9.31
C VAL A 175 -3.84 11.38 7.91
N GLU A 176 -2.91 12.21 7.39
CA GLU A 176 -3.00 12.72 6.02
C GLU A 176 -2.93 11.55 5.03
N THR A 177 -3.91 11.44 4.14
CA THR A 177 -3.94 10.46 3.05
C THR A 177 -4.06 11.15 1.71
N ILE A 178 -3.60 10.48 0.66
CA ILE A 178 -3.76 10.92 -0.72
C ILE A 178 -4.47 9.85 -1.53
N ARG A 179 -5.29 10.28 -2.48
CA ARG A 179 -5.93 9.38 -3.44
C ARG A 179 -5.12 9.35 -4.72
N LEU A 180 -4.64 8.17 -5.07
CA LEU A 180 -3.83 7.91 -6.25
C LEU A 180 -4.63 7.13 -7.29
N GLU A 181 -4.43 7.50 -8.57
CA GLU A 181 -4.95 6.77 -9.72
C GLU A 181 -3.78 6.31 -10.58
N ALA A 182 -3.76 5.02 -10.97
CA ALA A 182 -2.70 4.45 -11.80
C ALA A 182 -2.67 5.07 -13.22
N ARG A 183 -1.46 5.26 -13.77
CA ARG A 183 -1.20 5.85 -15.09
C ARG A 183 -0.32 4.94 -15.94
#